data_5dc6b3c8dcb9625e94d79826ef2e44f7
#
_entry.id   5dc6b3c8dcb9625e94d79826ef2e44f7
#
_cell.length_a   1.000
_cell.length_b   1.000
_cell.length_c   1.000
_cell.angle_alpha   90.00
_cell.angle_beta   90.00
_cell.angle_gamma   90.00
#
_symmetry.space_group_name_H-M   'P 1'
#
loop_
_entity.id
_entity.type
_entity.pdbx_description
1 polymer ?
#
loop_
_entity_poly.entity_id
_entity_poly.type
_entity_poly.pdbx_seq_one_letter_code
_entity_poly.pdbx_strand_id
1 'polypeptide(L)'
;MKVMETRRNYQHLWRWGTMLLGMLMICKAAENLWVTVYYGVPVWKEATTTLFCASDAKAYEAEVHNVWATHACVPTDPSPQEVVLENVTENFNMWKNNMVEQMHEDIISLWDQSLKPCVKLTPLCVTLNCTNYWRNTTNITNIDKEEIKNCSFKVTTEIRDKTGKEYALFYRLDVVPIDNEDNAGNNTNNTSYRLINCNSSVITQTCPKISFEPIPIHYCAPAGFAILKCNNKTFNGTGPCTNVSTVQCTHGIRPVVSTQLLLNGSLAEEEVI
;
A
#
# COMPACT_ATOMS: atom_id res chain seq x y z
N MET A 1 47.99 0.01 -67.01
CA MET A 1 47.45 -0.61 -65.77
C MET A 1 47.98 0.00 -64.44
N LYS A 2 48.71 1.10 -64.47
CA LYS A 2 49.27 1.76 -63.24
C LYS A 2 48.48 2.98 -62.76
N VAL A 3 47.56 3.51 -63.56
CA VAL A 3 46.82 4.77 -63.22
C VAL A 3 45.55 4.53 -62.38
N MET A 4 45.00 3.32 -62.33
CA MET A 4 43.80 3.02 -61.53
C MET A 4 44.09 2.68 -60.06
N GLU A 5 45.29 2.31 -59.69
CA GLU A 5 45.65 1.94 -58.33
C GLU A 5 45.90 3.17 -57.45
N THR A 6 46.41 4.24 -58.06
CA THR A 6 46.62 5.51 -57.35
C THR A 6 45.32 6.27 -57.01
N ARG A 7 44.25 6.13 -57.79
CA ARG A 7 42.99 6.77 -57.50
C ARG A 7 42.23 6.10 -56.32
N ARG A 8 42.42 4.81 -56.10
CA ARG A 8 41.80 4.08 -55.00
C ARG A 8 42.41 4.43 -53.65
N ASN A 9 43.75 4.65 -53.65
CA ASN A 9 44.46 5.05 -52.43
C ASN A 9 44.14 6.47 -51.98
N TYR A 10 43.92 7.41 -52.93
CA TYR A 10 43.55 8.78 -52.58
C TYR A 10 42.14 8.90 -52.02
N GLN A 11 41.18 8.08 -52.47
CA GLN A 11 39.84 8.05 -51.90
C GLN A 11 39.84 7.47 -50.50
N HIS A 12 40.65 6.48 -50.20
CA HIS A 12 40.80 5.93 -48.85
C HIS A 12 41.47 6.91 -47.90
N LEU A 13 42.54 7.57 -48.33
CA LEU A 13 43.21 8.59 -47.55
C LEU A 13 42.30 9.80 -47.26
N TRP A 14 41.47 10.19 -48.21
CA TRP A 14 40.51 11.30 -48.02
C TRP A 14 39.39 10.94 -47.03
N ARG A 15 38.90 9.74 -47.11
CA ARG A 15 37.89 9.23 -46.12
C ARG A 15 38.48 9.14 -44.72
N TRP A 16 39.70 8.71 -44.55
CA TRP A 16 40.38 8.70 -43.25
C TRP A 16 40.70 10.09 -42.76
N GLY A 17 41.09 11.00 -43.62
CA GLY A 17 41.34 12.39 -43.29
C GLY A 17 40.09 13.14 -42.84
N THR A 18 38.96 12.95 -43.50
CA THR A 18 37.68 13.55 -43.07
C THR A 18 37.15 12.97 -41.77
N MET A 19 37.38 11.65 -41.53
CA MET A 19 37.00 11.01 -40.29
C MET A 19 37.87 11.47 -39.10
N LEU A 20 39.18 11.65 -39.32
CA LEU A 20 40.09 12.20 -38.31
C LEU A 20 39.80 13.69 -38.01
N LEU A 21 39.49 14.50 -39.04
CA LEU A 21 39.08 15.89 -38.85
C LEU A 21 37.75 16.00 -38.11
N GLY A 22 36.78 15.10 -38.41
CA GLY A 22 35.52 15.00 -37.68
C GLY A 22 35.72 14.61 -36.20
N MET A 23 36.62 13.66 -35.94
CA MET A 23 36.94 13.24 -34.56
C MET A 23 37.71 14.35 -33.80
N LEU A 24 38.62 15.07 -34.47
CA LEU A 24 39.31 16.22 -33.89
C LEU A 24 38.36 17.40 -33.62
N MET A 25 37.36 17.64 -34.48
CA MET A 25 36.33 18.64 -34.21
C MET A 25 35.43 18.26 -33.03
N ILE A 26 35.08 17.00 -32.87
CA ILE A 26 34.30 16.51 -31.72
C ILE A 26 35.13 16.64 -30.44
N CYS A 27 36.42 16.32 -30.47
CA CYS A 27 37.29 16.51 -29.31
C CYS A 27 37.49 17.99 -28.96
N LYS A 28 37.62 18.89 -29.96
CA LYS A 28 37.70 20.34 -29.69
C LYS A 28 36.42 20.95 -29.18
N ALA A 29 35.25 20.44 -29.59
CA ALA A 29 33.96 20.86 -29.03
C ALA A 29 33.79 20.43 -27.56
N ALA A 30 34.48 19.38 -27.13
CA ALA A 30 34.46 18.92 -25.74
C ALA A 30 35.42 19.70 -24.82
N GLU A 31 36.44 20.35 -25.37
CA GLU A 31 37.46 21.06 -24.58
C GLU A 31 36.96 22.35 -23.92
N ASN A 32 35.81 22.88 -24.31
CA ASN A 32 35.25 24.13 -23.77
C ASN A 32 33.94 23.98 -23.02
N LEU A 33 33.54 22.75 -22.65
CA LEU A 33 32.36 22.50 -21.81
C LEU A 33 32.75 22.57 -20.33
N TRP A 34 32.78 23.78 -19.81
CA TRP A 34 32.98 24.04 -18.39
C TRP A 34 31.63 24.08 -17.70
N VAL A 35 31.50 23.29 -16.65
CA VAL A 35 30.31 23.29 -15.76
C VAL A 35 30.76 23.83 -14.42
N THR A 36 30.13 24.91 -13.99
CA THR A 36 30.34 25.43 -12.64
C THR A 36 29.50 24.62 -11.68
N VAL A 37 30.15 23.99 -10.70
CA VAL A 37 29.50 23.24 -9.64
C VAL A 37 29.59 24.05 -8.36
N TYR A 38 28.42 24.37 -7.80
CA TYR A 38 28.32 25.02 -6.51
C TYR A 38 28.06 23.96 -5.44
N TYR A 39 28.83 23.97 -4.37
CA TYR A 39 28.67 23.06 -3.24
C TYR A 39 27.86 23.73 -2.13
N GLY A 40 27.05 22.96 -1.42
CA GLY A 40 26.25 23.45 -0.30
C GLY A 40 25.05 24.32 -0.68
N VAL A 41 24.70 24.36 -1.96
CA VAL A 41 23.51 25.06 -2.46
C VAL A 41 22.34 24.08 -2.48
N PRO A 42 21.16 24.45 -1.90
CA PRO A 42 19.97 23.59 -1.92
C PRO A 42 19.35 23.61 -3.33
N VAL A 43 19.82 22.72 -4.18
CA VAL A 43 19.30 22.52 -5.53
C VAL A 43 18.81 21.10 -5.68
N TRP A 44 17.57 20.94 -6.15
CA TRP A 44 16.94 19.64 -6.35
C TRP A 44 16.03 19.64 -7.57
N LYS A 45 15.69 18.45 -8.00
CA LYS A 45 14.70 18.20 -9.04
C LYS A 45 13.74 17.15 -8.51
N GLU A 46 12.45 17.31 -8.80
CA GLU A 46 11.47 16.30 -8.51
C GLU A 46 11.79 14.99 -9.25
N ALA A 47 11.75 13.89 -8.51
CA ALA A 47 11.99 12.56 -9.04
C ALA A 47 11.16 11.53 -8.25
N THR A 48 10.79 10.46 -8.93
CA THR A 48 10.17 9.30 -8.28
C THR A 48 11.24 8.28 -7.94
N THR A 49 11.16 7.72 -6.74
CA THR A 49 12.06 6.65 -6.28
C THR A 49 11.31 5.73 -5.33
N THR A 50 11.85 4.55 -5.13
CA THR A 50 11.33 3.62 -4.13
C THR A 50 11.80 4.04 -2.74
N LEU A 51 10.85 4.34 -1.87
CA LEU A 51 11.09 4.63 -0.46
C LEU A 51 11.15 3.32 0.33
N PHE A 52 11.85 3.35 1.45
CA PHE A 52 11.83 2.24 2.40
C PHE A 52 11.13 2.65 3.69
N CYS A 53 10.65 1.68 4.47
CA CYS A 53 9.98 1.97 5.73
C CYS A 53 10.90 1.78 6.93
N ALA A 54 10.66 2.57 7.95
CA ALA A 54 11.25 2.43 9.27
C ALA A 54 10.15 2.41 10.34
N SER A 55 10.32 1.60 11.37
CA SER A 55 9.40 1.54 12.49
C SER A 55 10.10 1.20 13.79
N ASP A 56 9.51 1.60 14.92
CA ASP A 56 10.02 1.32 16.26
C ASP A 56 9.59 -0.05 16.79
N ALA A 57 8.90 -0.85 15.99
CA ALA A 57 8.40 -2.13 16.46
C ALA A 57 9.53 -3.05 16.84
N LYS A 58 9.58 -3.39 18.12
CA LYS A 58 10.44 -4.44 18.65
C LYS A 58 9.90 -5.79 18.23
N ALA A 59 10.39 -6.28 17.09
CA ALA A 59 9.91 -7.51 16.45
C ALA A 59 10.17 -8.78 17.27
N TYR A 60 10.96 -8.71 18.33
CA TYR A 60 11.45 -9.89 19.07
C TYR A 60 10.78 -10.13 20.41
N GLU A 61 9.98 -9.20 20.92
CA GLU A 61 9.44 -9.28 22.29
C GLU A 61 7.98 -9.72 22.39
N ALA A 62 7.28 -9.86 21.26
CA ALA A 62 5.88 -10.25 21.27
C ALA A 62 5.68 -11.61 20.61
N GLU A 63 4.93 -12.49 21.26
CA GLU A 63 4.39 -13.72 20.66
C GLU A 63 3.51 -13.43 19.41
N VAL A 64 3.10 -12.18 19.24
CA VAL A 64 2.26 -11.69 18.17
C VAL A 64 3.09 -10.83 17.23
N HIS A 65 3.25 -11.27 15.98
CA HIS A 65 3.93 -10.51 14.94
C HIS A 65 3.01 -9.43 14.36
N ASN A 66 3.48 -8.17 14.36
CA ASN A 66 2.76 -7.09 13.70
C ASN A 66 3.06 -7.09 12.20
N VAL A 67 2.02 -7.12 11.38
CA VAL A 67 2.13 -7.19 9.91
C VAL A 67 2.94 -6.02 9.33
N TRP A 68 2.79 -4.84 9.91
CA TRP A 68 3.40 -3.62 9.40
C TRP A 68 4.92 -3.54 9.66
N ALA A 69 5.41 -4.26 10.66
CA ALA A 69 6.76 -4.07 11.17
C ALA A 69 7.73 -5.23 10.95
N THR A 70 7.22 -6.46 10.78
CA THR A 70 8.05 -7.65 11.01
C THR A 70 9.05 -8.00 9.92
N HIS A 71 8.81 -7.64 8.64
CA HIS A 71 9.68 -8.12 7.55
C HIS A 71 10.13 -7.05 6.56
N ALA A 72 9.57 -5.86 6.63
CA ALA A 72 9.75 -4.84 5.61
C ALA A 72 10.38 -3.54 6.13
N CYS A 73 10.35 -3.27 7.44
CA CYS A 73 10.81 -2.02 7.99
C CYS A 73 12.11 -2.17 8.78
N VAL A 74 13.01 -1.21 8.58
CA VAL A 74 14.22 -1.08 9.39
C VAL A 74 13.90 -0.35 10.70
N PRO A 75 14.74 -0.45 11.75
CA PRO A 75 14.58 0.36 12.94
C PRO A 75 14.64 1.86 12.64
N THR A 76 13.86 2.66 13.35
CA THR A 76 13.90 4.12 13.21
C THR A 76 15.22 4.69 13.73
N ASP A 77 15.66 5.79 13.09
CA ASP A 77 16.80 6.56 13.57
C ASP A 77 16.42 7.26 14.89
N PRO A 78 17.19 7.07 15.98
CA PRO A 78 16.94 7.74 17.24
C PRO A 78 17.16 9.26 17.19
N SER A 79 17.87 9.76 16.17
CA SER A 79 18.17 11.18 15.98
C SER A 79 17.81 11.63 14.55
N PRO A 80 16.51 11.73 14.22
CA PRO A 80 16.10 12.16 12.90
C PRO A 80 16.56 13.59 12.64
N GLN A 81 17.23 13.79 11.49
CA GLN A 81 17.72 15.10 11.10
C GLN A 81 16.68 15.80 10.23
N GLU A 82 16.42 17.06 10.56
CA GLU A 82 15.60 17.97 9.79
C GLU A 82 16.38 19.26 9.58
N VAL A 83 16.47 19.69 8.32
CA VAL A 83 17.16 20.92 7.95
C VAL A 83 16.13 21.88 7.36
N VAL A 84 15.94 23.02 8.00
CA VAL A 84 15.06 24.07 7.49
C VAL A 84 15.77 24.78 6.33
N LEU A 85 15.07 24.94 5.22
CA LEU A 85 15.56 25.61 4.04
C LEU A 85 15.13 27.08 4.08
N GLU A 86 16.10 27.97 4.25
CA GLU A 86 15.84 29.41 4.32
C GLU A 86 15.56 29.99 2.93
N ASN A 87 14.58 30.87 2.84
CA ASN A 87 14.20 31.60 1.61
C ASN A 87 13.85 30.67 0.42
N VAL A 88 13.30 29.50 0.71
CA VAL A 88 12.83 28.53 -0.29
C VAL A 88 11.32 28.51 -0.29
N THR A 89 10.74 28.61 -1.48
CA THR A 89 9.32 28.39 -1.73
C THR A 89 9.19 27.19 -2.67
N GLU A 90 8.42 26.19 -2.26
CA GLU A 90 8.18 24.96 -3.02
C GLU A 90 6.69 24.75 -3.21
N ASN A 91 6.32 24.30 -4.40
CA ASN A 91 4.94 23.94 -4.69
C ASN A 91 4.69 22.48 -4.35
N PHE A 92 3.60 22.23 -3.62
CA PHE A 92 3.15 20.91 -3.24
C PHE A 92 1.78 20.62 -3.86
N ASN A 93 1.54 19.34 -4.09
CA ASN A 93 0.21 18.85 -4.43
C ASN A 93 0.01 17.45 -3.81
N MET A 94 -0.66 17.41 -2.66
CA MET A 94 -0.93 16.16 -1.93
C MET A 94 -1.73 15.15 -2.75
N TRP A 95 -2.54 15.61 -3.71
CA TRP A 95 -3.38 14.76 -4.55
C TRP A 95 -2.64 14.10 -5.72
N LYS A 96 -1.43 14.56 -6.00
CA LYS A 96 -0.53 14.02 -7.04
C LYS A 96 0.81 13.58 -6.48
N ASN A 97 0.84 13.15 -5.23
CA ASN A 97 2.05 12.67 -4.56
C ASN A 97 2.17 11.16 -4.71
N ASN A 98 3.19 10.70 -5.43
CA ASN A 98 3.45 9.26 -5.65
C ASN A 98 3.78 8.49 -4.37
N MET A 99 4.12 9.16 -3.28
CA MET A 99 4.32 8.52 -1.98
C MET A 99 3.03 7.86 -1.47
N VAL A 100 1.89 8.44 -1.79
CA VAL A 100 0.57 7.88 -1.42
C VAL A 100 0.30 6.58 -2.16
N GLU A 101 0.55 6.55 -3.47
CA GLU A 101 0.39 5.35 -4.29
C GLU A 101 1.34 4.25 -3.83
N GLN A 102 2.60 4.58 -3.56
CA GLN A 102 3.58 3.60 -3.07
C GLN A 102 3.17 3.02 -1.73
N MET A 103 2.72 3.85 -0.78
CA MET A 103 2.21 3.37 0.51
C MET A 103 1.01 2.46 0.34
N HIS A 104 0.10 2.80 -0.55
CA HIS A 104 -1.09 1.99 -0.85
C HIS A 104 -0.71 0.61 -1.39
N GLU A 105 0.20 0.54 -2.35
CA GLU A 105 0.73 -0.72 -2.90
C GLU A 105 1.45 -1.55 -1.83
N ASP A 106 2.25 -0.92 -0.99
CA ASP A 106 2.97 -1.59 0.09
C ASP A 106 2.01 -2.20 1.12
N ILE A 107 0.95 -1.48 1.49
CA ILE A 107 -0.08 -1.96 2.41
C ILE A 107 -0.82 -3.17 1.82
N ILE A 108 -1.23 -3.09 0.56
CA ILE A 108 -1.89 -4.21 -0.13
C ILE A 108 -0.97 -5.42 -0.18
N SER A 109 0.29 -5.23 -0.56
CA SER A 109 1.27 -6.31 -0.67
C SER A 109 1.53 -7.00 0.68
N LEU A 110 1.70 -6.23 1.75
CA LEU A 110 1.89 -6.76 3.10
C LEU A 110 0.66 -7.52 3.59
N TRP A 111 -0.53 -7.02 3.29
CA TRP A 111 -1.79 -7.68 3.61
C TRP A 111 -1.90 -9.04 2.93
N ASP A 112 -1.67 -9.10 1.63
CA ASP A 112 -1.72 -10.33 0.86
C ASP A 112 -0.67 -11.35 1.34
N GLN A 113 0.56 -10.91 1.61
CA GLN A 113 1.61 -11.77 2.12
C GLN A 113 1.29 -12.33 3.51
N SER A 114 0.64 -11.56 4.35
CA SER A 114 0.24 -11.99 5.69
C SER A 114 -0.86 -13.04 5.67
N LEU A 115 -1.72 -13.03 4.66
CA LEU A 115 -2.83 -13.98 4.51
C LEU A 115 -2.45 -15.28 3.81
N LYS A 116 -1.36 -15.32 3.04
CA LYS A 116 -0.96 -16.53 2.28
C LYS A 116 -0.86 -17.79 3.12
N PRO A 117 -0.22 -17.79 4.31
CA PRO A 117 -0.11 -18.98 5.15
C PRO A 117 -1.35 -19.24 5.99
N CYS A 118 -2.37 -18.40 5.93
CA CYS A 118 -3.54 -18.46 6.80
C CYS A 118 -4.63 -19.37 6.22
N VAL A 119 -5.57 -19.76 7.08
CA VAL A 119 -6.65 -20.69 6.72
C VAL A 119 -7.57 -20.06 5.69
N LYS A 120 -7.81 -20.78 4.60
CA LYS A 120 -8.77 -20.39 3.57
C LYS A 120 -10.16 -20.89 3.94
N LEU A 121 -11.12 -19.97 3.97
CA LEU A 121 -12.52 -20.25 4.28
C LEU A 121 -13.39 -20.45 3.03
N THR A 122 -12.81 -20.55 1.85
CA THR A 122 -13.54 -20.80 0.60
C THR A 122 -14.48 -22.03 0.68
N PRO A 123 -14.12 -23.14 1.38
CA PRO A 123 -15.03 -24.27 1.56
C PRO A 123 -16.32 -23.92 2.31
N LEU A 124 -16.40 -22.79 3.01
CA LEU A 124 -17.62 -22.29 3.64
C LEU A 124 -18.56 -21.54 2.68
N CYS A 125 -18.19 -21.40 1.42
CA CYS A 125 -19.08 -20.88 0.37
C CYS A 125 -20.10 -21.94 -0.03
N VAL A 126 -20.98 -22.24 0.88
CA VAL A 126 -22.08 -23.20 0.75
C VAL A 126 -23.38 -22.54 1.18
N THR A 127 -24.51 -23.17 0.84
CA THR A 127 -25.81 -22.72 1.34
C THR A 127 -25.89 -22.87 2.86
N LEU A 128 -26.19 -21.76 3.52
CA LEU A 128 -26.37 -21.66 4.96
C LEU A 128 -27.86 -21.63 5.29
N ASN A 129 -28.29 -22.49 6.20
CA ASN A 129 -29.62 -22.44 6.79
C ASN A 129 -29.58 -21.67 8.10
N CYS A 130 -30.05 -20.44 8.08
CA CYS A 130 -29.90 -19.51 9.20
C CYS A 130 -31.20 -19.20 9.89
N THR A 131 -31.16 -19.16 11.21
CA THR A 131 -32.20 -18.66 12.09
C THR A 131 -31.66 -17.54 12.96
N ASN A 132 -32.53 -16.72 13.53
CA ASN A 132 -32.11 -15.71 14.48
C ASN A 132 -31.54 -16.38 15.73
N TYR A 133 -30.40 -15.89 16.22
CA TYR A 133 -29.83 -16.39 17.47
C TYR A 133 -30.49 -15.71 18.66
N TRP A 134 -31.09 -16.50 19.53
CA TRP A 134 -31.75 -16.05 20.74
C TRP A 134 -30.87 -16.35 21.96
N ARG A 135 -30.34 -15.30 22.57
CA ARG A 135 -29.74 -15.42 23.90
C ARG A 135 -30.80 -15.00 24.95
N ASN A 136 -31.17 -15.89 25.86
CA ASN A 136 -32.08 -15.60 26.98
C ASN A 136 -31.39 -14.66 27.99
N THR A 137 -31.20 -13.40 27.63
CA THR A 137 -30.75 -12.34 28.55
C THR A 137 -31.86 -11.31 28.67
N THR A 138 -32.23 -11.02 29.87
CA THR A 138 -33.41 -10.21 30.24
C THR A 138 -33.34 -8.72 29.91
N ASN A 139 -32.24 -8.24 29.29
CA ASN A 139 -31.96 -6.83 29.07
C ASN A 139 -31.56 -6.45 27.63
N ILE A 140 -31.96 -7.24 26.63
CA ILE A 140 -31.57 -6.91 25.22
C ILE A 140 -32.79 -6.32 24.52
N THR A 141 -32.61 -5.14 23.94
CA THR A 141 -33.59 -4.49 23.07
C THR A 141 -33.88 -5.33 21.84
N ASN A 142 -35.05 -5.19 21.23
CA ASN A 142 -35.43 -5.95 20.03
C ASN A 142 -34.47 -5.78 18.83
N ILE A 143 -33.69 -4.75 18.82
CA ILE A 143 -32.69 -4.43 17.77
C ILE A 143 -31.51 -5.42 17.81
N ASP A 144 -31.08 -5.84 19.02
CA ASP A 144 -29.92 -6.74 19.18
C ASP A 144 -30.25 -8.22 18.81
N LYS A 145 -31.52 -8.55 18.70
CA LYS A 145 -31.97 -9.91 18.43
C LYS A 145 -31.80 -10.38 16.99
N GLU A 146 -31.67 -9.44 16.05
CA GLU A 146 -31.53 -9.75 14.63
C GLU A 146 -30.10 -9.67 14.13
N GLU A 147 -29.17 -9.20 14.95
CA GLU A 147 -27.78 -8.97 14.54
C GLU A 147 -26.96 -10.24 14.37
N ILE A 148 -27.33 -11.31 15.09
CA ILE A 148 -26.61 -12.59 15.06
C ILE A 148 -27.50 -13.67 14.50
N LYS A 149 -26.99 -14.41 13.53
CA LYS A 149 -27.61 -15.56 12.92
C LYS A 149 -26.93 -16.84 13.36
N ASN A 150 -27.73 -17.86 13.71
CA ASN A 150 -27.25 -19.21 13.89
C ASN A 150 -27.49 -19.99 12.61
N CYS A 151 -26.39 -20.37 11.94
CA CYS A 151 -26.43 -21.01 10.64
C CYS A 151 -25.92 -22.44 10.71
N SER A 152 -26.67 -23.36 10.10
CA SER A 152 -26.23 -24.72 9.87
C SER A 152 -25.84 -24.91 8.41
N PHE A 153 -24.83 -25.70 8.15
CA PHE A 153 -24.32 -25.98 6.83
C PHE A 153 -23.70 -27.38 6.74
N LYS A 154 -23.48 -27.85 5.51
CA LYS A 154 -22.82 -29.12 5.26
C LYS A 154 -21.40 -28.85 4.74
N VAL A 155 -20.44 -29.45 5.38
CA VAL A 155 -19.03 -29.40 4.96
C VAL A 155 -18.57 -30.80 4.56
N THR A 156 -17.86 -30.88 3.44
CA THR A 156 -17.21 -32.10 3.01
C THR A 156 -15.81 -32.14 3.59
N THR A 157 -15.48 -33.19 4.37
CA THR A 157 -14.12 -33.41 4.86
C THR A 157 -13.34 -34.27 3.86
N GLU A 158 -12.14 -33.83 3.49
CA GLU A 158 -11.34 -34.45 2.43
C GLU A 158 -10.97 -35.92 2.65
N ILE A 159 -11.01 -36.39 3.90
CA ILE A 159 -10.44 -37.70 4.24
C ILE A 159 -11.38 -38.89 3.98
N ARG A 160 -12.69 -38.70 3.82
CA ARG A 160 -13.65 -39.81 3.64
C ARG A 160 -14.95 -39.49 2.92
N ASP A 161 -15.06 -38.48 2.13
CA ASP A 161 -16.33 -38.03 1.50
C ASP A 161 -17.52 -37.95 2.48
N LYS A 162 -17.24 -37.78 3.77
CA LYS A 162 -18.26 -37.61 4.78
C LYS A 162 -18.69 -36.18 4.86
N THR A 163 -19.93 -35.94 4.47
CA THR A 163 -20.60 -34.67 4.73
C THR A 163 -21.02 -34.63 6.16
N GLY A 164 -20.45 -33.71 6.95
CA GLY A 164 -20.90 -33.42 8.31
C GLY A 164 -21.80 -32.18 8.31
N LYS A 165 -22.78 -32.16 9.20
CA LYS A 165 -23.57 -30.97 9.47
C LYS A 165 -22.90 -30.20 10.59
N GLU A 166 -22.55 -28.94 10.29
CA GLU A 166 -21.86 -28.03 11.20
C GLU A 166 -22.73 -26.81 11.49
N TYR A 167 -22.43 -26.12 12.57
CA TYR A 167 -23.11 -24.91 13.00
C TYR A 167 -22.12 -23.80 13.30
N ALA A 168 -22.47 -22.57 12.93
CA ALA A 168 -21.71 -21.40 13.29
C ALA A 168 -22.61 -20.18 13.48
N LEU A 169 -22.10 -19.21 14.23
CA LEU A 169 -22.74 -17.93 14.42
C LEU A 169 -22.13 -16.92 13.45
N PHE A 170 -22.95 -16.19 12.73
CA PHE A 170 -22.55 -15.14 11.83
C PHE A 170 -23.28 -13.84 12.17
N TYR A 171 -22.63 -12.72 11.94
CA TYR A 171 -23.30 -11.42 11.95
C TYR A 171 -24.24 -11.32 10.74
N ARG A 172 -25.38 -10.67 10.95
CA ARG A 172 -26.37 -10.44 9.89
C ARG A 172 -25.79 -9.74 8.65
N LEU A 173 -24.81 -8.85 8.86
CA LEU A 173 -24.15 -8.09 7.79
C LEU A 173 -23.22 -8.95 6.93
N ASP A 174 -22.78 -10.11 7.40
CA ASP A 174 -21.86 -11.00 6.71
C ASP A 174 -22.56 -12.03 5.82
N VAL A 175 -23.87 -12.12 5.90
CA VAL A 175 -24.68 -13.08 5.15
C VAL A 175 -25.74 -12.37 4.31
N VAL A 176 -25.99 -12.89 3.12
CA VAL A 176 -27.05 -12.42 2.22
C VAL A 176 -28.02 -13.54 1.91
N PRO A 177 -29.34 -13.26 1.86
CA PRO A 177 -30.32 -14.25 1.49
C PRO A 177 -30.12 -14.70 0.03
N ILE A 178 -30.39 -15.98 -0.22
CA ILE A 178 -30.44 -16.55 -1.55
C ILE A 178 -31.90 -16.61 -1.96
N ASP A 179 -32.28 -15.94 -3.04
CA ASP A 179 -33.61 -16.03 -3.62
C ASP A 179 -33.77 -17.40 -4.29
N ASN A 180 -34.47 -18.29 -3.63
CA ASN A 180 -34.94 -19.52 -4.25
C ASN A 180 -36.30 -19.20 -4.88
N GLU A 181 -36.39 -19.25 -6.17
CA GLU A 181 -37.63 -19.05 -6.96
C GLU A 181 -38.73 -20.04 -6.54
N ASP A 182 -38.37 -21.14 -5.85
CA ASP A 182 -39.29 -22.20 -5.43
C ASP A 182 -40.04 -21.92 -4.09
N ASN A 183 -39.76 -20.82 -3.39
CA ASN A 183 -40.31 -20.53 -2.07
C ASN A 183 -41.43 -19.46 -2.04
N ALA A 184 -42.05 -19.15 -3.18
CA ALA A 184 -43.12 -18.15 -3.23
C ALA A 184 -44.43 -18.51 -2.46
N GLY A 185 -44.44 -19.57 -1.70
CA GLY A 185 -45.71 -20.03 -1.05
C GLY A 185 -45.64 -20.57 0.39
N ASN A 186 -44.47 -20.72 0.98
CA ASN A 186 -44.40 -21.28 2.33
C ASN A 186 -43.67 -20.37 3.31
N ASN A 187 -44.42 -19.90 4.27
CA ASN A 187 -44.00 -19.19 5.48
C ASN A 187 -43.12 -20.09 6.38
N THR A 188 -41.93 -20.47 5.91
CA THR A 188 -41.00 -21.20 6.78
C THR A 188 -39.89 -20.24 7.21
N ASN A 189 -39.70 -20.13 8.52
CA ASN A 189 -38.65 -19.36 9.20
C ASN A 189 -37.21 -19.77 8.83
N ASN A 190 -37.03 -20.54 7.79
CA ASN A 190 -35.78 -21.11 7.33
C ASN A 190 -35.39 -20.46 5.98
N THR A 191 -34.78 -19.32 6.03
CA THR A 191 -34.25 -18.64 4.84
C THR A 191 -32.84 -19.15 4.55
N SER A 192 -32.56 -19.45 3.28
CA SER A 192 -31.22 -19.81 2.81
C SER A 192 -30.37 -18.56 2.64
N TYR A 193 -29.17 -18.62 3.11
CA TYR A 193 -28.18 -17.54 3.03
C TYR A 193 -26.88 -18.04 2.42
N ARG A 194 -26.04 -17.12 2.02
CA ARG A 194 -24.62 -17.34 1.70
C ARG A 194 -23.79 -16.25 2.32
N LEU A 195 -22.49 -16.48 2.47
CA LEU A 195 -21.56 -15.43 2.85
C LEU A 195 -21.50 -14.36 1.75
N ILE A 196 -21.45 -13.11 2.15
CA ILE A 196 -21.56 -11.96 1.24
C ILE A 196 -20.48 -11.95 0.17
N ASN A 197 -19.25 -12.36 0.50
CA ASN A 197 -18.08 -12.28 -0.39
C ASN A 197 -17.83 -13.53 -1.24
N CYS A 198 -18.69 -14.56 -1.14
CA CYS A 198 -18.48 -15.83 -1.86
C CYS A 198 -18.50 -15.71 -3.38
N ASN A 199 -19.14 -14.68 -3.93
CA ASN A 199 -19.24 -14.49 -5.39
C ASN A 199 -18.01 -13.81 -6.01
N SER A 200 -17.21 -13.12 -5.23
CA SER A 200 -16.23 -12.16 -5.76
C SER A 200 -14.78 -12.47 -5.38
N SER A 201 -14.54 -13.24 -4.34
CA SER A 201 -13.17 -13.40 -3.83
C SER A 201 -12.98 -14.70 -3.05
N VAL A 202 -11.71 -15.13 -2.96
CA VAL A 202 -11.28 -16.15 -2.01
C VAL A 202 -11.35 -15.57 -0.60
N ILE A 203 -12.05 -16.27 0.30
CA ILE A 203 -12.16 -15.86 1.71
C ILE A 203 -11.03 -16.53 2.48
N THR A 204 -10.25 -15.72 3.18
CA THR A 204 -9.16 -16.19 4.03
C THR A 204 -9.32 -15.59 5.42
N GLN A 205 -9.22 -16.42 6.45
CA GLN A 205 -9.19 -15.95 7.83
C GLN A 205 -7.82 -15.36 8.15
N THR A 206 -7.79 -14.25 8.88
CA THR A 206 -6.53 -13.73 9.41
C THR A 206 -5.91 -14.69 10.40
N CYS A 207 -4.58 -14.88 10.33
CA CYS A 207 -3.89 -15.75 11.28
C CYS A 207 -4.00 -15.18 12.70
N PRO A 208 -4.41 -15.96 13.73
CA PRO A 208 -4.57 -15.46 15.10
C PRO A 208 -3.27 -14.93 15.73
N LYS A 209 -2.12 -15.38 15.25
CA LYS A 209 -0.78 -14.95 15.73
C LYS A 209 -0.29 -13.64 15.09
N ILE A 210 -1.01 -13.09 14.12
CA ILE A 210 -0.63 -11.87 13.41
C ILE A 210 -1.50 -10.73 13.90
N SER A 211 -0.85 -9.64 14.30
CA SER A 211 -1.53 -8.41 14.70
C SER A 211 -1.60 -7.45 13.52
N PHE A 212 -2.78 -6.87 13.30
CA PHE A 212 -3.02 -5.78 12.37
C PHE A 212 -3.14 -4.42 13.07
N GLU A 213 -2.72 -4.33 14.31
CA GLU A 213 -2.74 -3.08 15.05
C GLU A 213 -1.90 -2.03 14.31
N PRO A 214 -2.44 -0.85 14.02
CA PRO A 214 -1.72 0.20 13.34
C PRO A 214 -0.59 0.74 14.22
N ILE A 215 0.62 0.66 13.74
CA ILE A 215 1.81 1.22 14.38
C ILE A 215 2.36 2.37 13.53
N PRO A 216 3.04 3.36 14.11
CA PRO A 216 3.67 4.42 13.33
C PRO A 216 4.72 3.86 12.38
N ILE A 217 4.57 4.16 11.10
CA ILE A 217 5.52 3.82 10.04
C ILE A 217 6.08 5.11 9.45
N HIS A 218 7.40 5.17 9.30
CA HIS A 218 8.09 6.25 8.65
C HIS A 218 8.55 5.79 7.26
N TYR A 219 8.29 6.60 6.24
CA TYR A 219 8.83 6.39 4.92
C TYR A 219 10.10 7.19 4.73
N CYS A 220 11.16 6.53 4.30
CA CYS A 220 12.50 7.11 4.21
C CYS A 220 13.01 7.11 2.78
N ALA A 221 13.70 8.16 2.41
CA ALA A 221 14.34 8.30 1.12
C ALA A 221 15.70 7.58 1.10
N PRO A 222 16.05 6.91 -0.02
CA PRO A 222 17.36 6.32 -0.20
C PRO A 222 18.44 7.40 -0.37
N ALA A 223 19.70 6.99 -0.30
CA ALA A 223 20.84 7.89 -0.50
C ALA A 223 20.75 8.63 -1.83
N GLY A 224 21.04 9.92 -1.81
CA GLY A 224 20.94 10.81 -2.97
C GLY A 224 19.56 11.44 -3.19
N PHE A 225 18.58 11.07 -2.37
CA PHE A 225 17.23 11.64 -2.37
C PHE A 225 16.92 12.26 -1.02
N ALA A 226 16.01 13.21 -1.00
CA ALA A 226 15.50 13.82 0.20
C ALA A 226 14.00 14.03 0.08
N ILE A 227 13.32 14.08 1.22
CA ILE A 227 11.91 14.39 1.31
C ILE A 227 11.77 15.86 1.70
N LEU A 228 10.97 16.62 0.99
CA LEU A 228 10.62 17.98 1.34
C LEU A 228 9.34 17.99 2.17
N LYS A 229 9.35 18.76 3.22
CA LYS A 229 8.24 18.89 4.16
C LYS A 229 7.78 20.34 4.23
N CYS A 230 6.49 20.56 4.09
CA CYS A 230 5.88 21.87 4.32
C CYS A 230 5.54 22.05 5.79
N ASN A 231 6.06 23.13 6.40
CA ASN A 231 5.85 23.42 7.83
C ASN A 231 4.82 24.52 8.08
N ASN A 232 4.16 25.03 7.05
CA ASN A 232 3.10 26.01 7.23
C ASN A 232 1.90 25.35 7.92
N LYS A 233 1.54 25.86 9.10
CA LYS A 233 0.43 25.31 9.90
C LYS A 233 -0.93 25.39 9.23
N THR A 234 -1.13 26.36 8.35
CA THR A 234 -2.38 26.59 7.62
C THR A 234 -2.34 26.10 6.18
N PHE A 235 -1.36 25.28 5.84
CA PHE A 235 -1.21 24.75 4.49
C PHE A 235 -2.34 23.76 4.18
N ASN A 236 -3.02 23.96 3.07
CA ASN A 236 -4.17 23.15 2.66
C ASN A 236 -3.81 21.92 1.81
N GLY A 237 -2.51 21.65 1.62
CA GLY A 237 -2.01 20.49 0.85
C GLY A 237 -1.70 20.78 -0.62
N THR A 238 -2.07 21.95 -1.15
CA THR A 238 -1.80 22.33 -2.54
C THR A 238 -1.30 23.76 -2.64
N GLY A 239 -0.40 24.00 -3.57
CA GLY A 239 0.13 25.32 -3.85
C GLY A 239 1.50 25.59 -3.22
N PRO A 240 1.92 26.86 -3.16
CA PRO A 240 3.24 27.23 -2.65
C PRO A 240 3.33 27.12 -1.13
N CYS A 241 4.44 26.57 -0.65
CA CYS A 241 4.81 26.53 0.76
C CYS A 241 6.09 27.34 0.96
N THR A 242 6.06 28.28 1.90
CA THR A 242 7.16 29.21 2.17
C THR A 242 8.05 28.78 3.34
N ASN A 243 7.64 27.80 4.11
CA ASN A 243 8.42 27.23 5.20
C ASN A 243 8.66 25.74 4.92
N VAL A 244 9.75 25.46 4.27
CA VAL A 244 10.11 24.12 3.78
C VAL A 244 11.32 23.60 4.54
N SER A 245 11.28 22.35 4.94
CA SER A 245 12.44 21.63 5.44
C SER A 245 12.71 20.37 4.63
N THR A 246 13.92 19.88 4.70
CA THR A 246 14.31 18.59 4.14
C THR A 246 14.48 17.58 5.26
N VAL A 247 13.93 16.41 5.07
CA VAL A 247 14.00 15.28 6.01
C VAL A 247 14.41 14.01 5.26
N GLN A 248 15.04 13.09 5.98
CA GLN A 248 15.35 11.77 5.45
C GLN A 248 14.13 10.83 5.49
N CYS A 249 13.31 10.97 6.52
CA CYS A 249 12.12 10.16 6.74
C CYS A 249 10.92 11.06 7.08
N THR A 250 9.72 10.57 6.75
CA THR A 250 8.47 11.19 7.18
C THR A 250 8.27 11.04 8.69
N HIS A 251 7.31 11.77 9.24
CA HIS A 251 6.80 11.46 10.58
C HIS A 251 6.14 10.09 10.61
N GLY A 252 5.82 9.57 11.79
CA GLY A 252 5.12 8.30 11.94
C GLY A 252 3.67 8.39 11.44
N ILE A 253 3.32 7.52 10.51
CA ILE A 253 1.97 7.42 9.94
C ILE A 253 1.41 6.07 10.35
N ARG A 254 0.24 6.06 10.99
CA ARG A 254 -0.48 4.83 11.34
C ARG A 254 -1.35 4.36 10.19
N PRO A 255 -1.07 3.20 9.58
CA PRO A 255 -1.86 2.68 8.46
C PRO A 255 -3.17 2.07 8.96
N VAL A 256 -4.16 2.90 9.18
CA VAL A 256 -5.48 2.45 9.63
C VAL A 256 -6.26 1.91 8.44
N VAL A 257 -6.71 0.67 8.54
CA VAL A 257 -7.60 0.04 7.57
C VAL A 257 -9.01 -0.03 8.15
N SER A 258 -9.95 0.51 7.41
CA SER A 258 -11.36 0.53 7.82
C SER A 258 -12.28 0.34 6.63
N THR A 259 -13.52 -0.04 6.92
CA THR A 259 -14.61 -0.10 5.95
C THR A 259 -15.79 0.70 6.46
N GLN A 260 -16.50 1.39 5.57
CA GLN A 260 -17.75 2.13 5.81
C GLN A 260 -17.63 3.39 6.67
N LEU A 261 -17.02 3.31 7.86
CA LEU A 261 -16.99 4.42 8.82
C LEU A 261 -15.58 4.65 9.36
N LEU A 262 -15.22 5.92 9.50
CA LEU A 262 -14.05 6.41 10.20
C LEU A 262 -14.51 7.18 11.44
N LEU A 263 -13.94 6.85 12.60
CA LEU A 263 -14.32 7.43 13.88
C LEU A 263 -13.10 8.04 14.58
N ASN A 264 -13.36 8.97 15.51
CA ASN A 264 -12.39 9.50 16.48
C ASN A 264 -11.13 10.11 15.86
N GLY A 265 -11.25 11.22 15.14
CA GLY A 265 -10.12 12.00 14.67
C GLY A 265 -9.37 11.40 13.48
N SER A 266 -9.96 10.44 12.78
CA SER A 266 -9.44 9.96 11.50
C SER A 266 -9.54 11.02 10.40
N LEU A 267 -10.37 12.03 10.59
CA LEU A 267 -10.35 13.28 9.85
C LEU A 267 -9.82 14.36 10.79
N ALA A 268 -8.85 15.13 10.35
CA ALA A 268 -8.38 16.28 11.10
C ALA A 268 -9.56 17.25 11.31
N GLU A 269 -10.07 17.27 12.52
CA GLU A 269 -10.93 18.37 12.95
C GLU A 269 -10.02 19.58 13.13
N GLU A 270 -10.27 20.61 12.37
CA GLU A 270 -9.60 21.90 12.47
C GLU A 270 -8.08 21.89 12.24
N GLU A 271 -7.63 22.49 11.17
CA GLU A 271 -6.35 23.17 10.97
C GLU A 271 -5.18 22.37 10.37
N VAL A 272 -5.07 21.06 10.37
CA VAL A 272 -3.87 20.40 9.82
C VAL A 272 -4.23 19.29 8.85
N ILE A 273 -4.01 19.57 7.61
CA ILE A 273 -4.02 18.58 6.53
C ILE A 273 -2.59 18.09 6.30
#